data_e763e1bd4782b1362a3430596b48f88a
#
_entry.id   e763e1bd4782b1362a3430596b48f88a
#
_cell.length_a   1.000
_cell.length_b   1.000
_cell.length_c   1.000
_cell.angle_alpha   90.00
_cell.angle_beta   90.00
_cell.angle_gamma   90.00
#
_symmetry.space_group_name_H-M   'P 1'
#
loop_
_entity.id
_entity.type
_entity.pdbx_description
1 polymer ?
#
loop_
_entity_poly.entity_id
_entity_poly.type
_entity_poly.pdbx_seq_one_letter_code
_entity_poly.pdbx_strand_id
1 'polypeptide(L)'
;MDEGLSLPEAETVENAVFGSDDRIGRGLIDRPAFLAATGLTEKELKQAEKLGILIPFTTGVDKTLYNEDDVRVGRDGIKKFAGLGMEINELSFWVEFGKKIVDREMALRRKIVAGKSTRENIRITTELTRIGDFYREYILRRLFQKRVEQNIQKSFIKKRKSAAKI
;
A
#
# COMPACT_ATOMS: atom_id res chain seq x y z
N MET A 1 -19.18 -6.98 28.06
CA MET A 1 -19.49 -5.62 27.60
C MET A 1 -18.25 -5.17 26.83
N ASP A 2 -18.33 -5.06 25.52
CA ASP A 2 -17.28 -4.46 24.72
C ASP A 2 -17.33 -2.95 25.00
N GLU A 3 -16.48 -2.48 25.89
CA GLU A 3 -16.23 -1.06 26.03
C GLU A 3 -15.45 -0.62 24.78
N GLY A 4 -16.12 0.12 23.90
CA GLY A 4 -15.48 0.69 22.72
C GLY A 4 -14.28 1.56 23.11
N LEU A 5 -13.38 1.81 22.14
CA LEU A 5 -12.25 2.71 22.32
C LEU A 5 -12.75 4.10 22.77
N SER A 6 -12.13 4.69 23.77
CA SER A 6 -12.31 6.11 24.07
C SER A 6 -11.77 6.97 22.93
N LEU A 7 -12.25 8.22 22.80
CA LEU A 7 -11.78 9.13 21.76
C LEU A 7 -10.24 9.26 21.69
N PRO A 8 -9.50 9.45 22.80
CA PRO A 8 -8.04 9.51 22.77
C PRO A 8 -7.37 8.19 22.35
N GLU A 9 -8.00 7.07 22.62
CA GLU A 9 -7.50 5.75 22.21
C GLU A 9 -7.72 5.52 20.72
N ALA A 10 -8.89 5.92 20.19
CA ALA A 10 -9.17 5.90 18.76
C ALA A 10 -8.17 6.79 17.99
N GLU A 11 -7.94 8.03 18.45
CA GLU A 11 -6.94 8.94 17.87
C GLU A 11 -5.53 8.34 17.88
N THR A 12 -5.15 7.62 18.94
CA THR A 12 -3.84 6.97 19.01
C THR A 12 -3.70 5.86 17.97
N VAL A 13 -4.75 5.06 17.76
CA VAL A 13 -4.76 4.01 16.73
C VAL A 13 -4.76 4.63 15.34
N GLU A 14 -5.58 5.67 15.10
CA GLU A 14 -5.61 6.40 13.84
C GLU A 14 -4.23 6.98 13.50
N ASN A 15 -3.60 7.68 14.43
CA ASN A 15 -2.27 8.24 14.24
C ASN A 15 -1.19 7.17 13.97
N ALA A 16 -1.34 5.98 14.54
CA ALA A 16 -0.42 4.88 14.31
C ALA A 16 -0.61 4.21 12.94
N VAL A 17 -1.85 4.16 12.46
CA VAL A 17 -2.21 3.50 11.19
C VAL A 17 -2.11 4.47 10.02
N PHE A 18 -2.53 5.72 10.19
CA PHE A 18 -2.62 6.71 9.12
C PHE A 18 -1.46 7.73 9.12
N GLY A 19 -0.59 7.70 10.14
CA GLY A 19 0.48 8.67 10.32
C GLY A 19 0.01 9.96 11.00
N SER A 20 0.95 10.66 11.67
CA SER A 20 0.65 11.91 12.38
C SER A 20 0.39 13.11 11.45
N ASP A 21 0.79 13.01 10.18
CA ASP A 21 0.60 14.09 9.20
C ASP A 21 -0.70 14.00 8.40
N ASP A 22 -1.35 12.83 8.38
CA ASP A 22 -2.65 12.59 7.74
C ASP A 22 -3.84 13.02 8.64
N ARG A 23 -3.67 14.10 9.39
CA ARG A 23 -4.76 14.64 10.21
C ARG A 23 -5.93 14.96 9.32
N ILE A 24 -7.04 14.30 9.65
CA ILE A 24 -8.37 14.49 9.09
C ILE A 24 -8.57 15.93 8.58
N GLY A 25 -8.65 16.11 7.26
CA GLY A 25 -9.09 17.36 6.62
C GLY A 25 -8.02 18.29 6.06
N ARG A 26 -6.71 18.03 6.19
CA ARG A 26 -5.68 18.85 5.54
C ARG A 26 -5.28 18.22 4.19
N GLY A 27 -5.44 19.01 3.12
CA GLY A 27 -4.98 18.60 1.79
C GLY A 27 -5.86 17.60 1.05
N LEU A 28 -7.08 17.31 1.56
CA LEU A 28 -8.02 16.47 0.83
C LEU A 28 -8.56 17.21 -0.39
N ILE A 29 -8.51 16.54 -1.53
CA ILE A 29 -9.00 17.06 -2.81
C ILE A 29 -10.13 16.18 -3.35
N ASP A 30 -10.99 16.79 -4.13
CA ASP A 30 -12.06 16.09 -4.81
C ASP A 30 -11.60 15.44 -6.13
N ARG A 31 -12.49 14.69 -6.74
CA ARG A 31 -12.21 13.94 -7.98
C ARG A 31 -11.70 14.81 -9.13
N PRO A 32 -12.30 15.97 -9.45
CA PRO A 32 -11.77 16.85 -10.49
C PRO A 32 -10.36 17.34 -10.22
N ALA A 33 -10.08 17.79 -8.99
CA ALA A 33 -8.75 18.22 -8.57
C ALA A 33 -7.73 17.06 -8.60
N PHE A 34 -8.15 15.85 -8.20
CA PHE A 34 -7.33 14.65 -8.27
C PHE A 34 -6.92 14.30 -9.72
N LEU A 35 -7.87 14.31 -10.66
CA LEU A 35 -7.59 14.07 -12.06
C LEU A 35 -6.61 15.11 -12.64
N ALA A 36 -6.79 16.39 -12.28
CA ALA A 36 -5.87 17.46 -12.68
C ALA A 36 -4.46 17.26 -12.10
N ALA A 37 -4.36 16.85 -10.83
CA ALA A 37 -3.08 16.66 -10.15
C ALA A 37 -2.30 15.41 -10.63
N THR A 38 -3.00 14.36 -11.05
CA THR A 38 -2.40 13.07 -11.45
C THR A 38 -2.21 12.91 -12.95
N GLY A 39 -3.01 13.62 -13.76
CA GLY A 39 -3.08 13.44 -15.22
C GLY A 39 -3.75 12.13 -15.63
N LEU A 40 -4.43 11.43 -14.71
CA LEU A 40 -5.25 10.27 -15.04
C LEU A 40 -6.52 10.73 -15.77
N THR A 41 -6.99 9.90 -16.69
CA THR A 41 -8.31 10.04 -17.26
C THR A 41 -9.37 9.49 -16.32
N GLU A 42 -10.62 9.93 -16.47
CA GLU A 42 -11.75 9.40 -15.70
C GLU A 42 -11.88 7.87 -15.82
N LYS A 43 -11.57 7.32 -17.01
CA LYS A 43 -11.61 5.88 -17.25
C LYS A 43 -10.52 5.15 -16.46
N GLU A 44 -9.29 5.68 -16.49
CA GLU A 44 -8.15 5.12 -15.73
C GLU A 44 -8.42 5.13 -14.23
N LEU A 45 -8.96 6.26 -13.71
CA LEU A 45 -9.28 6.40 -12.31
C LEU A 45 -10.36 5.39 -11.87
N LYS A 46 -11.49 5.32 -12.60
CA LYS A 46 -12.55 4.34 -12.32
C LYS A 46 -12.05 2.90 -12.34
N GLN A 47 -11.17 2.58 -13.28
CA GLN A 47 -10.58 1.25 -13.36
C GLN A 47 -9.68 0.96 -12.16
N ALA A 48 -8.81 1.91 -11.77
CA ALA A 48 -7.93 1.76 -10.62
C ALA A 48 -8.69 1.59 -9.31
N GLU A 49 -9.73 2.39 -9.09
CA GLU A 49 -10.63 2.28 -7.93
C GLU A 49 -11.37 0.94 -7.91
N LYS A 50 -11.96 0.53 -9.04
CA LYS A 50 -12.68 -0.75 -9.16
C LYS A 50 -11.79 -1.95 -8.83
N LEU A 51 -10.53 -1.91 -9.23
CA LEU A 51 -9.56 -2.97 -8.97
C LEU A 51 -8.93 -2.86 -7.56
N GLY A 52 -9.18 -1.78 -6.83
CA GLY A 52 -8.59 -1.51 -5.53
C GLY A 52 -7.10 -1.14 -5.59
N ILE A 53 -6.59 -0.79 -6.77
CA ILE A 53 -5.21 -0.30 -6.99
C ILE A 53 -5.06 1.11 -6.41
N LEU A 54 -6.11 1.91 -6.50
CA LEU A 54 -6.27 3.17 -5.80
C LEU A 54 -7.44 3.04 -4.82
N ILE A 55 -7.18 3.32 -3.56
CA ILE A 55 -8.17 3.26 -2.49
C ILE A 55 -8.31 4.69 -1.96
N PRO A 56 -9.36 5.43 -2.34
CA PRO A 56 -9.53 6.81 -1.90
C PRO A 56 -9.51 6.93 -0.37
N PHE A 57 -8.95 8.03 0.14
CA PHE A 57 -8.86 8.29 1.57
C PHE A 57 -10.23 8.21 2.26
N THR A 58 -11.25 8.81 1.66
CA THR A 58 -12.63 8.63 2.11
C THR A 58 -13.58 8.34 0.95
N THR A 59 -14.52 7.44 1.18
CA THR A 59 -15.67 7.18 0.32
C THR A 59 -16.93 7.45 1.14
N GLY A 60 -17.47 8.68 1.06
CA GLY A 60 -18.74 9.04 1.69
C GLY A 60 -19.91 8.89 0.72
N VAL A 61 -21.14 8.93 1.25
CA VAL A 61 -22.37 8.88 0.44
C VAL A 61 -22.40 10.04 -0.57
N ASP A 62 -21.80 11.18 -0.21
CA ASP A 62 -21.88 12.41 -0.99
C ASP A 62 -20.53 12.85 -1.62
N LYS A 63 -19.39 12.31 -1.21
CA LYS A 63 -18.09 12.79 -1.70
C LYS A 63 -16.94 11.79 -1.52
N THR A 64 -16.28 11.45 -2.63
CA THR A 64 -14.99 10.74 -2.62
C THR A 64 -13.87 11.78 -2.52
N LEU A 65 -12.97 11.63 -1.56
CA LEU A 65 -11.83 12.52 -1.33
C LEU A 65 -10.52 11.73 -1.36
N TYR A 66 -9.48 12.39 -1.83
CA TYR A 66 -8.14 11.83 -2.01
C TYR A 66 -7.13 12.67 -1.22
N ASN A 67 -6.17 12.01 -0.61
CA ASN A 67 -5.06 12.65 0.09
C ASN A 67 -3.80 12.74 -0.79
N GLU A 68 -2.70 13.23 -0.22
CA GLU A 68 -1.43 13.37 -0.93
C GLU A 68 -0.84 12.02 -1.37
N ASP A 69 -0.98 10.97 -0.58
CA ASP A 69 -0.50 9.63 -0.95
C ASP A 69 -1.29 9.06 -2.13
N ASP A 70 -2.61 9.26 -2.17
CA ASP A 70 -3.44 8.90 -3.32
C ASP A 70 -2.95 9.61 -4.58
N VAL A 71 -2.64 10.91 -4.48
CA VAL A 71 -2.10 11.71 -5.60
C VAL A 71 -0.75 11.15 -6.06
N ARG A 72 0.15 10.79 -5.14
CA ARG A 72 1.44 10.18 -5.48
C ARG A 72 1.25 8.84 -6.18
N VAL A 73 0.38 7.99 -5.66
CA VAL A 73 0.05 6.70 -6.30
C VAL A 73 -0.53 6.91 -7.70
N GLY A 74 -1.45 7.85 -7.86
CA GLY A 74 -2.05 8.18 -9.17
C GLY A 74 -1.01 8.69 -10.17
N ARG A 75 -0.22 9.70 -9.79
CA ARG A 75 0.73 10.38 -10.66
C ARG A 75 2.02 9.59 -10.89
N ASP A 76 2.65 9.14 -9.81
CA ASP A 76 3.99 8.54 -9.85
C ASP A 76 3.96 7.02 -9.95
N GLY A 77 2.84 6.40 -9.61
CA GLY A 77 2.58 4.98 -9.80
C GLY A 77 1.79 4.71 -11.08
N ILE A 78 0.47 4.83 -11.03
CA ILE A 78 -0.45 4.39 -12.09
C ILE A 78 -0.16 5.07 -13.43
N LYS A 79 -0.03 6.41 -13.44
CA LYS A 79 0.19 7.16 -14.69
C LYS A 79 1.52 6.83 -15.35
N LYS A 80 2.59 6.70 -14.58
CA LYS A 80 3.90 6.31 -15.11
C LYS A 80 3.89 4.87 -15.60
N PHE A 81 3.22 3.95 -14.89
CA PHE A 81 3.09 2.56 -15.29
C PHE A 81 2.36 2.43 -16.66
N ALA A 82 1.24 3.12 -16.80
CA ALA A 82 0.52 3.19 -18.08
C ALA A 82 1.37 3.83 -19.20
N GLY A 83 2.16 4.84 -18.86
CA GLY A 83 3.11 5.48 -19.80
C GLY A 83 4.22 4.55 -20.30
N LEU A 84 4.52 3.46 -19.59
CA LEU A 84 5.43 2.40 -20.03
C LEU A 84 4.75 1.38 -20.96
N GLY A 85 3.47 1.57 -21.30
CA GLY A 85 2.71 0.66 -22.16
C GLY A 85 2.07 -0.53 -21.42
N MET A 86 2.01 -0.46 -20.09
CA MET A 86 1.41 -1.51 -19.26
C MET A 86 -0.07 -1.21 -19.01
N GLU A 87 -0.88 -2.25 -18.94
CA GLU A 87 -2.31 -2.09 -18.59
C GLU A 87 -2.51 -1.97 -17.07
N ILE A 88 -3.44 -1.12 -16.64
CA ILE A 88 -3.69 -0.87 -15.21
C ILE A 88 -4.09 -2.16 -14.48
N ASN A 89 -4.82 -3.07 -15.12
CA ASN A 89 -5.20 -4.36 -14.53
C ASN A 89 -3.99 -5.24 -14.18
N GLU A 90 -2.85 -5.06 -14.82
CA GLU A 90 -1.63 -5.80 -14.48
C GLU A 90 -1.12 -5.46 -13.06
N LEU A 91 -1.51 -4.31 -12.50
CA LEU A 91 -1.22 -3.94 -11.12
C LEU A 91 -2.08 -4.68 -10.08
N SER A 92 -3.13 -5.38 -10.49
CA SER A 92 -4.06 -6.06 -9.56
C SER A 92 -3.39 -7.09 -8.65
N PHE A 93 -2.28 -7.69 -9.09
CA PHE A 93 -1.52 -8.63 -8.26
C PHE A 93 -1.03 -8.01 -6.94
N TRP A 94 -0.71 -6.70 -6.93
CA TRP A 94 -0.33 -5.99 -5.71
C TRP A 94 -1.48 -5.99 -4.68
N VAL A 95 -2.71 -5.81 -5.18
CA VAL A 95 -3.91 -5.83 -4.34
C VAL A 95 -4.18 -7.23 -3.79
N GLU A 96 -4.06 -8.25 -4.64
CA GLU A 96 -4.29 -9.64 -4.24
C GLU A 96 -3.30 -10.11 -3.17
N PHE A 97 -2.00 -9.83 -3.38
CA PHE A 97 -0.98 -10.19 -2.41
C PHE A 97 -1.04 -9.29 -1.16
N GLY A 98 -1.33 -7.99 -1.33
CA GLY A 98 -1.53 -7.06 -0.24
C GLY A 98 -2.63 -7.51 0.71
N LYS A 99 -3.80 -7.91 0.19
CA LYS A 99 -4.90 -8.47 0.99
C LYS A 99 -4.46 -9.70 1.79
N LYS A 100 -3.75 -10.64 1.18
CA LYS A 100 -3.24 -11.84 1.86
C LYS A 100 -2.27 -11.50 3.00
N ILE A 101 -1.42 -10.49 2.80
CA ILE A 101 -0.49 -10.02 3.83
C ILE A 101 -1.27 -9.42 4.99
N VAL A 102 -2.17 -8.47 4.70
CA VAL A 102 -3.00 -7.80 5.71
C VAL A 102 -3.84 -8.80 6.50
N ASP A 103 -4.51 -9.74 5.83
CA ASP A 103 -5.30 -10.78 6.49
C ASP A 103 -4.45 -11.61 7.46
N ARG A 104 -3.22 -11.93 7.06
CA ARG A 104 -2.28 -12.69 7.90
C ARG A 104 -1.78 -11.88 9.08
N GLU A 105 -1.43 -10.62 8.86
CA GLU A 105 -1.02 -9.70 9.93
C GLU A 105 -2.16 -9.50 10.95
N MET A 106 -3.39 -9.32 10.48
CA MET A 106 -4.57 -9.20 11.35
C MET A 106 -4.85 -10.48 12.13
N ALA A 107 -4.61 -11.66 11.54
CA ALA A 107 -4.74 -12.93 12.24
C ALA A 107 -3.67 -13.09 13.34
N LEU A 108 -2.44 -12.68 13.09
CA LEU A 108 -1.36 -12.67 14.09
C LEU A 108 -1.67 -11.68 15.21
N ARG A 109 -2.11 -10.46 14.85
CA ARG A 109 -2.52 -9.46 15.83
C ARG A 109 -3.58 -9.99 16.77
N ARG A 110 -4.68 -10.58 16.26
CA ARG A 110 -5.75 -11.15 17.10
C ARG A 110 -5.21 -12.14 18.13
N LYS A 111 -4.23 -12.97 17.75
CA LYS A 111 -3.60 -13.92 18.69
C LYS A 111 -2.81 -13.22 19.80
N ILE A 112 -2.09 -12.17 19.46
CA ILE A 112 -1.20 -11.46 20.39
C ILE A 112 -2.01 -10.62 21.39
N VAL A 113 -3.13 -10.03 20.94
CA VAL A 113 -3.96 -9.15 21.78
C VAL A 113 -5.04 -9.89 22.58
N ALA A 114 -5.25 -11.18 22.33
CA ALA A 114 -6.26 -11.97 23.01
C ALA A 114 -6.07 -11.93 24.54
N GLY A 115 -7.12 -11.57 25.28
CA GLY A 115 -7.11 -11.46 26.75
C GLY A 115 -6.34 -10.28 27.32
N LYS A 116 -5.89 -9.34 26.50
CA LYS A 116 -5.21 -8.12 26.94
C LYS A 116 -6.18 -6.98 27.16
N SER A 117 -5.79 -6.03 28.04
CA SER A 117 -6.55 -4.81 28.25
C SER A 117 -6.58 -3.94 26.98
N THR A 118 -7.56 -3.05 26.88
CA THR A 118 -7.67 -2.09 25.76
C THR A 118 -6.38 -1.29 25.56
N ARG A 119 -5.81 -0.79 26.65
CA ARG A 119 -4.54 -0.02 26.61
C ARG A 119 -3.37 -0.82 26.05
N GLU A 120 -3.22 -2.08 26.45
CA GLU A 120 -2.18 -2.98 25.92
C GLU A 120 -2.43 -3.31 24.45
N ASN A 121 -3.71 -3.53 24.08
CA ASN A 121 -4.11 -3.79 22.71
C ASN A 121 -3.71 -2.63 21.79
N ILE A 122 -3.99 -1.38 22.18
CA ILE A 122 -3.60 -0.17 21.42
C ILE A 122 -2.08 -0.13 21.25
N ARG A 123 -1.33 -0.25 22.35
CA ARG A 123 0.15 -0.23 22.30
C ARG A 123 0.71 -1.32 21.38
N ILE A 124 0.20 -2.53 21.49
CA ILE A 124 0.63 -3.67 20.66
C ILE A 124 0.26 -3.43 19.19
N THR A 125 -0.93 -2.92 18.91
CA THR A 125 -1.38 -2.64 17.53
C THR A 125 -0.48 -1.58 16.88
N THR A 126 -0.17 -0.49 17.58
CA THR A 126 0.74 0.54 17.13
C THR A 126 2.12 -0.02 16.78
N GLU A 127 2.67 -0.86 17.67
CA GLU A 127 3.98 -1.47 17.45
C GLU A 127 3.95 -2.47 16.28
N LEU A 128 2.93 -3.30 16.17
CA LEU A 128 2.79 -4.26 15.08
C LEU A 128 2.61 -3.57 13.72
N THR A 129 1.94 -2.41 13.66
CA THR A 129 1.83 -1.62 12.44
C THR A 129 3.22 -1.18 11.96
N ARG A 130 4.03 -0.58 12.85
CA ARG A 130 5.41 -0.15 12.52
C ARG A 130 6.30 -1.31 12.09
N ILE A 131 6.22 -2.43 12.80
CA ILE A 131 6.96 -3.65 12.44
C ILE A 131 6.50 -4.16 11.06
N GLY A 132 5.21 -4.20 10.81
CA GLY A 132 4.65 -4.63 9.52
C GLY A 132 5.13 -3.77 8.36
N ASP A 133 5.10 -2.44 8.49
CA ASP A 133 5.59 -1.50 7.47
C ASP A 133 7.06 -1.76 7.15
N PHE A 134 7.90 -1.84 8.20
CA PHE A 134 9.31 -2.12 8.05
C PHE A 134 9.59 -3.45 7.33
N TYR A 135 8.90 -4.53 7.73
CA TYR A 135 9.13 -5.84 7.12
C TYR A 135 8.60 -5.92 5.68
N ARG A 136 7.44 -5.33 5.38
CA ARG A 136 6.90 -5.29 4.01
C ARG A 136 7.89 -4.63 3.06
N GLU A 137 8.39 -3.45 3.40
CA GLU A 137 9.38 -2.74 2.59
C GLU A 137 10.67 -3.54 2.44
N TYR A 138 11.24 -4.01 3.55
CA TYR A 138 12.50 -4.75 3.56
C TYR A 138 12.44 -6.03 2.72
N ILE A 139 11.44 -6.88 2.96
CA ILE A 139 11.33 -8.20 2.30
C ILE A 139 11.12 -8.02 0.79
N LEU A 140 10.18 -7.16 0.38
CA LEU A 140 9.90 -6.97 -1.05
C LEU A 140 11.12 -6.40 -1.78
N ARG A 141 11.78 -5.41 -1.21
CA ARG A 141 13.01 -4.84 -1.76
C ARG A 141 14.12 -5.89 -1.89
N ARG A 142 14.36 -6.70 -0.84
CA ARG A 142 15.42 -7.71 -0.85
C ARG A 142 15.14 -8.86 -1.81
N LEU A 143 13.89 -9.32 -1.90
CA LEU A 143 13.50 -10.34 -2.87
C LEU A 143 13.70 -9.86 -4.31
N PHE A 144 13.34 -8.61 -4.61
CA PHE A 144 13.54 -8.01 -5.91
C PHE A 144 15.04 -7.91 -6.24
N GLN A 145 15.85 -7.34 -5.34
CA GLN A 145 17.30 -7.23 -5.51
C GLN A 145 17.94 -8.59 -5.80
N LYS A 146 17.60 -9.61 -4.99
CA LYS A 146 18.12 -10.97 -5.18
C LYS A 146 17.73 -11.57 -6.53
N ARG A 147 16.52 -11.31 -7.01
CA ARG A 147 16.07 -11.79 -8.32
C ARG A 147 16.83 -11.13 -9.47
N VAL A 148 17.04 -9.81 -9.38
CA VAL A 148 17.84 -9.06 -10.37
C VAL A 148 19.27 -9.58 -10.41
N GLU A 149 19.91 -9.76 -9.27
CA GLU A 149 21.27 -10.32 -9.16
C GLU A 149 21.37 -11.70 -9.82
N GLN A 150 20.44 -12.61 -9.53
CA GLN A 150 20.38 -13.93 -10.15
C GLN A 150 20.24 -13.87 -11.67
N ASN A 151 19.44 -12.94 -12.18
CA ASN A 151 19.25 -12.78 -13.63
C ASN A 151 20.52 -12.24 -14.30
N ILE A 152 21.21 -11.30 -13.67
CA ILE A 152 22.52 -10.79 -14.14
C ILE A 152 23.53 -11.94 -14.21
N GLN A 153 23.67 -12.71 -13.15
CA GLN A 153 24.61 -13.86 -13.11
C GLN A 153 24.32 -14.89 -14.21
N LYS A 154 23.04 -15.25 -14.40
CA LYS A 154 22.62 -16.16 -15.49
C LYS A 154 23.01 -15.63 -16.88
N SER A 155 22.84 -14.31 -17.08
CA SER A 155 23.21 -13.68 -18.36
C SER A 155 24.71 -13.75 -18.64
N PHE A 156 25.55 -13.57 -17.63
CA PHE A 156 27.00 -13.70 -17.78
C PHE A 156 27.44 -15.15 -18.10
N ILE A 157 26.83 -16.14 -17.41
CA ILE A 157 27.13 -17.56 -17.67
C ILE A 157 26.74 -17.93 -19.11
N LYS A 158 25.58 -17.47 -19.59
CA LYS A 158 25.12 -17.72 -20.96
C LYS A 158 26.09 -17.14 -21.99
N LYS A 159 26.56 -15.90 -21.80
CA LYS A 159 27.54 -15.26 -22.69
C LYS A 159 28.87 -16.01 -22.75
N ARG A 160 29.40 -16.44 -21.61
CA ARG A 160 30.65 -17.24 -21.54
C ARG A 160 30.53 -18.57 -22.28
N LYS A 161 29.41 -19.28 -22.15
CA LYS A 161 29.16 -20.54 -22.86
C LYS A 161 29.02 -20.37 -24.37
N SER A 162 28.47 -19.24 -24.83
CA SER A 162 28.38 -18.92 -26.26
C SER A 162 29.76 -18.59 -26.87
N ALA A 163 30.59 -17.85 -26.14
CA ALA A 163 31.95 -17.49 -26.57
C ALA A 163 32.93 -18.70 -26.61
N ALA A 164 32.66 -19.71 -25.81
CA ALA A 164 33.50 -20.92 -25.79
C ALA A 164 33.16 -21.97 -26.87
N LYS A 165 32.13 -21.70 -27.71
CA LYS A 165 31.73 -22.58 -28.79
C LYS A 165 32.13 -22.08 -30.18
N ILE A 166 32.88 -20.97 -30.23
CA ILE A 166 33.51 -20.43 -31.44
C ILE A 166 34.99 -20.76 -31.41
#